data_aedc9773709d155565b6c9089f48fd78
#
_entry.id   aedc9773709d155565b6c9089f48fd78
#
_cell.length_a   1.000
_cell.length_b   1.000
_cell.length_c   1.000
_cell.angle_alpha   90.00
_cell.angle_beta   90.00
_cell.angle_gamma   90.00
#
_symmetry.space_group_name_H-M   'P 1'
#
loop_
_entity.id
_entity.type
_entity.pdbx_description
1 polymer ?
#
loop_
_entity_poly.entity_id
_entity_poly.type
_entity_poly.pdbx_seq_one_letter_code
_entity_poly.pdbx_strand_id
1 'polypeptide(L)'
;STRVRSSAASDVYKRQVLNHSGDVMSANMACQLAERVGIKVKQVLTHDDISAGIGADINDRRGLAGCVPLYKILGAAAEEGKTLDELVEIAERYNNNVATLAVAMRSCTHPQNGGTITDLPQGIMEIGMGQHGEGGGGQKPLVSADDTAAEMVDLLCQQLKPKAGDKMMLIINGVGATTHMELNIIFRKAYKELEARGLQVVVSRIQEILTVQEQAGFQMIMAILDEDHIDYLKNKRADAPYWTTIGK
;
A
#
# COMPACT_ATOMS: atom_id res chain seq x y z
N SER A 1 3.18 -5.19 -15.02
CA SER A 1 4.65 -4.94 -14.95
C SER A 1 4.91 -3.50 -15.38
N THR A 2 5.21 -2.63 -14.43
CA THR A 2 5.51 -1.24 -14.70
C THR A 2 6.88 -1.17 -15.36
N ARG A 3 6.90 -0.87 -16.66
CA ARG A 3 8.11 -0.62 -17.41
C ARG A 3 8.58 0.79 -17.10
N VAL A 4 9.50 0.96 -16.16
CA VAL A 4 10.23 2.21 -16.01
C VAL A 4 11.14 2.31 -17.23
N ARG A 5 10.81 3.18 -18.19
CA ARG A 5 11.70 3.51 -19.30
C ARG A 5 12.76 4.46 -18.77
N SER A 6 13.92 3.94 -18.39
CA SER A 6 15.13 4.75 -18.38
C SER A 6 15.70 4.76 -19.80
N SER A 7 16.11 5.92 -20.28
CA SER A 7 16.76 6.08 -21.59
C SER A 7 18.22 5.59 -21.62
N ALA A 8 18.70 5.02 -20.53
CA ALA A 8 19.97 4.31 -20.48
C ALA A 8 19.66 2.82 -20.64
N ALA A 9 20.18 2.21 -21.69
CA ALA A 9 20.21 0.77 -21.85
C ALA A 9 21.01 0.17 -20.69
N SER A 10 20.33 -0.12 -19.58
CA SER A 10 20.91 -0.85 -18.47
C SER A 10 20.32 -2.25 -18.47
N ASP A 11 21.16 -3.26 -18.55
CA ASP A 11 20.85 -4.67 -18.39
C ASP A 11 20.42 -5.00 -16.93
N VAL A 12 19.76 -4.05 -16.26
CA VAL A 12 19.43 -4.11 -14.83
C VAL A 12 17.97 -3.79 -14.64
N TYR A 13 17.23 -4.74 -14.07
CA TYR A 13 15.82 -4.57 -13.71
C TYR A 13 15.61 -4.76 -12.22
N LYS A 14 14.77 -3.91 -11.62
CA LYS A 14 14.23 -4.13 -10.29
C LYS A 14 12.78 -4.59 -10.40
N ARG A 15 12.34 -5.41 -9.44
CA ARG A 15 10.97 -5.89 -9.35
C ARG A 15 10.45 -5.71 -7.92
N GLN A 16 9.42 -4.91 -7.78
CA GLN A 16 8.63 -4.87 -6.55
C GLN A 16 7.48 -5.86 -6.67
N VAL A 17 7.25 -6.62 -5.64
CA VAL A 17 6.26 -7.70 -5.63
C VAL A 17 5.46 -7.62 -4.34
N LEU A 18 4.14 -7.68 -4.45
CA LEU A 18 3.30 -7.90 -3.29
C LEU A 18 3.60 -9.27 -2.69
N ASN A 19 3.69 -9.35 -1.37
CA ASN A 19 3.90 -10.62 -0.69
C ASN A 19 2.60 -11.45 -0.66
N HIS A 20 2.27 -12.00 -1.81
CA HIS A 20 1.25 -13.02 -2.00
C HIS A 20 1.90 -14.21 -2.71
N SER A 21 1.55 -15.43 -2.34
CA SER A 21 2.24 -16.64 -2.82
C SER A 21 2.29 -16.75 -4.34
N GLY A 22 1.21 -16.43 -5.05
CA GLY A 22 1.14 -16.43 -6.51
C GLY A 22 2.03 -15.37 -7.16
N ASP A 23 2.04 -14.15 -6.61
CA ASP A 23 2.88 -13.06 -7.10
C ASP A 23 4.36 -13.35 -6.86
N VAL A 24 4.72 -13.85 -5.69
CA VAL A 24 6.10 -14.23 -5.35
C VAL A 24 6.59 -15.34 -6.26
N MET A 25 5.78 -16.38 -6.50
CA MET A 25 6.14 -17.48 -7.41
C MET A 25 6.37 -16.98 -8.83
N SER A 26 5.46 -16.15 -9.36
CA SER A 26 5.58 -15.55 -10.69
C SER A 26 6.80 -14.63 -10.80
N ALA A 27 7.08 -13.88 -9.74
CA ALA A 27 8.24 -13.01 -9.67
C ALA A 27 9.55 -13.78 -9.66
N ASN A 28 9.65 -14.85 -8.87
CA ASN A 28 10.83 -15.72 -8.82
C ASN A 28 11.12 -16.35 -10.19
N MET A 29 10.08 -16.83 -10.88
CA MET A 29 10.23 -17.36 -12.24
C MET A 29 10.74 -16.29 -13.21
N ALA A 30 10.21 -15.07 -13.15
CA ALA A 30 10.65 -13.98 -14.00
C ALA A 30 12.09 -13.55 -13.71
N CYS A 31 12.53 -13.56 -12.45
CA CYS A 31 13.93 -13.29 -12.08
C CYS A 31 14.87 -14.37 -12.65
N GLN A 32 14.53 -15.65 -12.52
CA GLN A 32 15.31 -16.74 -13.09
C GLN A 32 15.43 -16.65 -14.62
N LEU A 33 14.36 -16.28 -15.30
CA LEU A 33 14.40 -16.08 -16.76
C LEU A 33 15.29 -14.90 -17.15
N ALA A 34 15.23 -13.80 -16.41
CA ALA A 34 16.07 -12.63 -16.64
C ALA A 34 17.58 -12.96 -16.44
N GLU A 35 17.91 -13.67 -15.37
CA GLU A 35 19.29 -14.12 -15.10
C GLU A 35 19.86 -15.00 -16.21
N ARG A 36 19.05 -15.89 -16.80
CA ARG A 36 19.47 -16.77 -17.92
C ARG A 36 19.88 -15.98 -19.16
N VAL A 37 19.39 -14.76 -19.34
CA VAL A 37 19.75 -13.88 -20.45
C VAL A 37 20.72 -12.76 -20.02
N GLY A 38 21.37 -12.91 -18.86
CA GLY A 38 22.40 -12.01 -18.38
C GLY A 38 21.89 -10.70 -17.75
N ILE A 39 20.59 -10.59 -17.49
CA ILE A 39 20.00 -9.39 -16.88
C ILE A 39 20.10 -9.50 -15.36
N LYS A 40 20.73 -8.52 -14.71
CA LYS A 40 20.77 -8.43 -13.25
C LYS A 40 19.41 -7.96 -12.71
N VAL A 41 18.84 -8.72 -11.79
CA VAL A 41 17.56 -8.41 -11.15
C VAL A 41 17.70 -8.47 -9.63
N LYS A 42 17.08 -7.52 -8.94
CA LYS A 42 16.84 -7.59 -7.50
C LYS A 42 15.34 -7.49 -7.25
N GLN A 43 14.84 -8.33 -6.35
CA GLN A 43 13.45 -8.37 -5.96
C GLN A 43 13.27 -7.77 -4.58
N VAL A 44 12.26 -6.93 -4.41
CA VAL A 44 11.82 -6.40 -3.11
C VAL A 44 10.36 -6.78 -2.93
N LEU A 45 10.05 -7.46 -1.83
CA LEU A 45 8.68 -7.78 -1.42
C LEU A 45 8.10 -6.63 -0.59
N THR A 46 6.81 -6.37 -0.75
CA THR A 46 6.07 -5.45 0.13
C THR A 46 5.31 -6.22 1.19
N HIS A 47 5.33 -5.73 2.43
CA HIS A 47 4.81 -6.39 3.61
C HIS A 47 3.98 -5.43 4.47
N ASP A 48 3.21 -4.57 3.82
CA ASP A 48 2.55 -3.45 4.48
C ASP A 48 1.28 -3.84 5.26
N ASP A 49 0.66 -4.98 4.96
CA ASP A 49 -0.56 -5.43 5.65
C ASP A 49 -0.28 -5.90 7.09
N ILE A 50 -0.97 -5.28 8.05
CA ILE A 50 -0.82 -5.61 9.47
C ILE A 50 -1.92 -6.53 10.00
N SER A 51 -2.76 -7.10 9.15
CA SER A 51 -3.87 -7.96 9.57
C SER A 51 -3.43 -9.26 10.26
N ALA A 52 -2.20 -9.71 10.03
CA ALA A 52 -1.62 -10.83 10.76
C ALA A 52 -1.39 -10.55 12.26
N GLY A 53 -1.55 -9.31 12.68
CA GLY A 53 -1.39 -8.85 14.06
C GLY A 53 -0.26 -7.85 14.25
N ILE A 54 -0.38 -7.03 15.31
CA ILE A 54 0.66 -6.06 15.66
C ILE A 54 1.93 -6.81 16.08
N GLY A 55 3.05 -6.45 15.45
CA GLY A 55 4.35 -7.11 15.71
C GLY A 55 4.51 -8.50 15.09
N ALA A 56 3.58 -8.97 14.25
CA ALA A 56 3.76 -10.19 13.48
C ALA A 56 5.03 -10.15 12.64
N ASP A 57 5.61 -11.32 12.37
CA ASP A 57 6.80 -11.44 11.51
C ASP A 57 6.51 -10.79 10.15
N ILE A 58 7.47 -10.05 9.64
CA ILE A 58 7.32 -9.33 8.37
C ILE A 58 7.06 -10.30 7.20
N ASN A 59 7.58 -11.51 7.27
CA ASN A 59 7.37 -12.53 6.24
C ASN A 59 5.95 -13.11 6.22
N ASP A 60 5.22 -13.00 7.33
CA ASP A 60 3.83 -13.44 7.46
C ASP A 60 2.83 -12.36 7.01
N ARG A 61 3.31 -11.15 6.69
CA ARG A 61 2.48 -10.05 6.25
C ARG A 61 2.31 -10.05 4.73
N ARG A 62 1.09 -9.84 4.30
CA ARG A 62 0.76 -9.63 2.87
C ARG A 62 1.23 -8.25 2.41
N GLY A 63 1.40 -8.08 1.09
CA GLY A 63 1.50 -6.77 0.46
C GLY A 63 0.13 -6.27 0.04
N LEU A 64 -0.20 -5.02 0.31
CA LEU A 64 -1.41 -4.32 -0.12
C LEU A 64 -1.07 -3.01 -0.84
N ALA A 65 -1.97 -2.02 -0.79
CA ALA A 65 -1.84 -0.76 -1.53
C ALA A 65 -0.63 0.10 -1.13
N GLY A 66 0.07 -0.22 -0.04
CA GLY A 66 1.37 0.39 0.30
C GLY A 66 2.47 0.18 -0.75
N CYS A 67 2.30 -0.78 -1.68
CA CYS A 67 3.21 -0.96 -2.80
C CYS A 67 3.16 0.20 -3.82
N VAL A 68 2.02 0.89 -3.97
CA VAL A 68 1.85 1.93 -5.01
C VAL A 68 2.72 3.16 -4.75
N PRO A 69 2.79 3.74 -3.54
CA PRO A 69 3.77 4.79 -3.24
C PRO A 69 5.22 4.33 -3.47
N LEU A 70 5.53 3.06 -3.17
CA LEU A 70 6.86 2.51 -3.42
C LEU A 70 7.21 2.49 -4.91
N TYR A 71 6.25 2.20 -5.81
CA TYR A 71 6.48 2.29 -7.25
C TYR A 71 6.88 3.71 -7.66
N LYS A 72 6.22 4.73 -7.09
CA LYS A 72 6.54 6.14 -7.34
C LYS A 72 7.92 6.50 -6.81
N ILE A 73 8.23 6.15 -5.56
CA ILE A 73 9.53 6.43 -4.92
C ILE A 73 10.66 5.85 -5.76
N LEU A 74 10.58 4.55 -6.05
CA LEU A 74 11.66 3.87 -6.76
C LEU A 74 11.73 4.24 -8.24
N GLY A 75 10.59 4.60 -8.85
CA GLY A 75 10.56 5.17 -10.20
C GLY A 75 11.32 6.49 -10.27
N ALA A 76 11.06 7.39 -9.33
CA ALA A 76 11.72 8.69 -9.24
C ALA A 76 13.23 8.55 -8.94
N ALA A 77 13.60 7.68 -8.00
CA ALA A 77 15.00 7.43 -7.69
C ALA A 77 15.77 6.82 -8.89
N ALA A 78 15.12 5.92 -9.65
CA ALA A 78 15.71 5.37 -10.86
C ALA A 78 15.89 6.41 -11.97
N GLU A 79 14.95 7.33 -12.16
CA GLU A 79 15.09 8.46 -13.10
C GLU A 79 16.25 9.39 -12.71
N GLU A 80 16.59 9.48 -11.42
CA GLU A 80 17.78 10.21 -10.94
C GLU A 80 19.08 9.40 -11.04
N GLY A 81 19.05 8.21 -11.62
CA GLY A 81 20.25 7.40 -11.87
C GLY A 81 20.72 6.58 -10.68
N LYS A 82 19.88 6.36 -9.66
CA LYS A 82 20.21 5.48 -8.53
C LYS A 82 20.50 4.06 -8.99
N THR A 83 21.57 3.47 -8.43
CA THR A 83 21.96 2.09 -8.70
C THR A 83 20.93 1.09 -8.16
N LEU A 84 21.00 -0.15 -8.61
CA LEU A 84 20.09 -1.21 -8.15
C LEU A 84 20.19 -1.44 -6.64
N ASP A 85 21.40 -1.33 -6.06
CA ASP A 85 21.64 -1.51 -4.63
C ASP A 85 21.04 -0.35 -3.83
N GLU A 86 21.25 0.91 -4.25
CA GLU A 86 20.62 2.08 -3.64
C GLU A 86 19.09 2.00 -3.71
N LEU A 87 18.52 1.50 -4.81
CA LEU A 87 17.07 1.32 -4.95
C LEU A 87 16.52 0.29 -3.96
N VAL A 88 17.26 -0.79 -3.68
CA VAL A 88 16.88 -1.76 -2.65
C VAL A 88 16.91 -1.11 -1.27
N GLU A 89 17.96 -0.37 -0.93
CA GLU A 89 18.05 0.34 0.36
C GLU A 89 16.92 1.34 0.57
N ILE A 90 16.57 2.11 -0.47
CA ILE A 90 15.43 3.04 -0.43
C ILE A 90 14.11 2.28 -0.20
N ALA A 91 13.93 1.15 -0.88
CA ALA A 91 12.74 0.32 -0.74
C ALA A 91 12.61 -0.30 0.65
N GLU A 92 13.69 -0.82 1.22
CA GLU A 92 13.70 -1.41 2.55
C GLU A 92 13.41 -0.38 3.64
N ARG A 93 13.98 0.84 3.53
CA ARG A 93 13.64 1.93 4.45
C ARG A 93 12.15 2.27 4.40
N TYR A 94 11.54 2.30 3.22
CA TYR A 94 10.11 2.53 3.08
C TYR A 94 9.30 1.36 3.67
N ASN A 95 9.62 0.12 3.31
CA ASN A 95 8.91 -1.08 3.77
C ASN A 95 8.91 -1.23 5.30
N ASN A 96 9.99 -0.83 5.96
CA ASN A 96 10.09 -0.86 7.42
C ASN A 96 9.24 0.23 8.10
N ASN A 97 8.76 1.22 7.35
CA ASN A 97 8.06 2.38 7.86
C ASN A 97 6.66 2.57 7.27
N VAL A 98 6.12 1.58 6.57
CA VAL A 98 4.76 1.59 6.01
C VAL A 98 3.91 0.52 6.66
N ALA A 99 2.63 0.83 6.87
CA ALA A 99 1.62 -0.11 7.34
C ALA A 99 0.29 0.18 6.65
N THR A 100 -0.42 -0.88 6.32
CA THR A 100 -1.76 -0.83 5.69
C THR A 100 -2.71 -1.71 6.47
N LEU A 101 -3.94 -1.23 6.63
CA LEU A 101 -5.04 -2.01 7.16
C LEU A 101 -6.26 -1.81 6.28
N ALA A 102 -6.95 -2.88 5.95
CA ALA A 102 -8.17 -2.85 5.17
C ALA A 102 -9.41 -3.03 6.03
N VAL A 103 -10.54 -2.50 5.59
CA VAL A 103 -11.86 -2.83 6.13
C VAL A 103 -12.81 -3.14 4.98
N ALA A 104 -13.64 -4.16 5.15
CA ALA A 104 -14.73 -4.49 4.25
C ALA A 104 -16.06 -4.49 5.01
N MET A 105 -17.10 -3.91 4.39
CA MET A 105 -18.46 -3.82 4.93
C MET A 105 -19.45 -4.62 4.08
N ARG A 106 -19.04 -5.00 2.87
CA ARG A 106 -19.78 -5.87 1.95
C ARG A 106 -18.79 -6.54 1.01
N SER A 107 -19.02 -7.82 0.74
CA SER A 107 -18.22 -8.57 -0.24
C SER A 107 -18.44 -8.07 -1.66
N CYS A 108 -17.56 -8.43 -2.56
CA CYS A 108 -17.71 -8.22 -4.00
C CYS A 108 -18.26 -9.47 -4.70
N THR A 109 -18.68 -9.28 -5.95
CA THR A 109 -19.25 -10.33 -6.78
C THR A 109 -18.16 -11.14 -7.48
N HIS A 110 -18.24 -12.45 -7.40
CA HIS A 110 -17.34 -13.33 -8.13
C HIS A 110 -17.66 -13.31 -9.63
N PRO A 111 -16.70 -12.94 -10.50
CA PRO A 111 -16.97 -12.67 -11.91
C PRO A 111 -17.45 -13.90 -12.70
N GLN A 112 -17.10 -15.12 -12.26
CA GLN A 112 -17.45 -16.35 -13.01
C GLN A 112 -18.84 -16.89 -12.69
N ASN A 113 -19.33 -16.71 -11.46
CA ASN A 113 -20.56 -17.35 -11.02
C ASN A 113 -21.62 -16.41 -10.45
N GLY A 114 -21.28 -15.09 -10.31
CA GLY A 114 -22.19 -14.08 -9.76
C GLY A 114 -22.45 -14.20 -8.25
N GLY A 115 -21.82 -15.14 -7.57
CA GLY A 115 -21.88 -15.28 -6.11
C GLY A 115 -20.94 -14.30 -5.40
N THR A 116 -21.03 -14.20 -4.08
CA THR A 116 -20.10 -13.40 -3.26
C THR A 116 -18.78 -14.15 -3.08
N ILE A 117 -17.66 -13.40 -3.05
CA ILE A 117 -16.33 -13.99 -2.81
C ILE A 117 -16.20 -14.40 -1.33
N THR A 118 -16.77 -13.61 -0.42
CA THR A 118 -16.73 -13.84 1.03
C THR A 118 -18.13 -13.71 1.61
N ASP A 119 -18.44 -14.45 2.64
CA ASP A 119 -19.69 -14.26 3.41
C ASP A 119 -19.48 -13.16 4.45
N LEU A 120 -20.10 -12.01 4.20
CA LEU A 120 -20.09 -10.86 5.10
C LEU A 120 -21.53 -10.41 5.34
N PRO A 121 -22.16 -10.79 6.48
CA PRO A 121 -23.56 -10.47 6.78
C PRO A 121 -23.80 -8.95 6.84
N GLN A 122 -25.02 -8.54 6.54
CA GLN A 122 -25.43 -7.14 6.67
C GLN A 122 -25.25 -6.63 8.11
N GLY A 123 -24.68 -5.44 8.26
CA GLY A 123 -24.40 -4.83 9.57
C GLY A 123 -23.13 -5.37 10.25
N ILE A 124 -22.37 -6.20 9.55
CA ILE A 124 -21.06 -6.69 9.98
C ILE A 124 -19.98 -6.07 9.10
N MET A 125 -18.85 -5.76 9.68
CA MET A 125 -17.64 -5.40 8.97
C MET A 125 -16.50 -6.34 9.35
N GLU A 126 -15.52 -6.48 8.44
CA GLU A 126 -14.31 -7.23 8.70
C GLU A 126 -13.10 -6.29 8.58
N ILE A 127 -12.27 -6.25 9.61
CA ILE A 127 -10.99 -5.53 9.61
C ILE A 127 -9.89 -6.52 9.20
N GLY A 128 -9.00 -6.08 8.30
CA GLY A 128 -7.90 -6.89 7.81
C GLY A 128 -8.28 -7.83 6.66
N MET A 129 -9.44 -7.67 6.02
CA MET A 129 -9.77 -8.44 4.82
C MET A 129 -8.76 -8.15 3.69
N GLY A 130 -8.18 -9.20 3.10
CA GLY A 130 -7.28 -9.10 1.97
C GLY A 130 -8.00 -8.73 0.68
N GLN A 131 -7.22 -8.36 -0.34
CA GLN A 131 -7.77 -7.92 -1.62
C GLN A 131 -8.41 -9.04 -2.47
N HIS A 132 -8.22 -10.29 -2.11
CA HIS A 132 -8.88 -11.43 -2.76
C HIS A 132 -9.99 -12.03 -1.88
N GLY A 133 -10.39 -11.32 -0.82
CA GLY A 133 -11.40 -11.78 0.13
C GLY A 133 -10.86 -12.68 1.24
N GLU A 134 -9.54 -12.83 1.38
CA GLU A 134 -8.94 -13.57 2.49
C GLU A 134 -9.20 -12.84 3.81
N GLY A 135 -9.66 -13.57 4.81
CA GLY A 135 -9.87 -13.05 6.16
C GLY A 135 -8.58 -12.56 6.82
N GLY A 136 -8.71 -11.71 7.81
CA GLY A 136 -7.60 -11.11 8.52
C GLY A 136 -7.90 -10.88 10.00
N GLY A 137 -8.33 -9.67 10.38
CA GLY A 137 -8.51 -9.26 11.77
C GLY A 137 -9.81 -9.68 12.45
N GLY A 138 -10.72 -10.33 11.71
CA GLY A 138 -11.98 -10.83 12.23
C GLY A 138 -13.20 -9.90 12.01
N GLN A 139 -14.38 -10.50 12.13
CA GLN A 139 -15.68 -9.85 11.91
C GLN A 139 -16.18 -9.20 13.19
N LYS A 140 -16.80 -8.05 13.07
CA LYS A 140 -17.44 -7.32 14.16
C LYS A 140 -18.63 -6.49 13.66
N PRO A 141 -19.52 -6.02 14.57
CA PRO A 141 -20.59 -5.10 14.18
C PRO A 141 -20.07 -3.85 13.49
N LEU A 142 -20.77 -3.41 12.44
CA LEU A 142 -20.49 -2.16 11.75
C LEU A 142 -20.65 -0.98 12.73
N VAL A 143 -19.65 -0.12 12.79
CA VAL A 143 -19.65 1.09 13.59
C VAL A 143 -19.59 2.34 12.71
N SER A 144 -19.59 3.53 13.31
CA SER A 144 -19.53 4.78 12.56
C SER A 144 -18.21 4.91 11.77
N ALA A 145 -18.23 5.74 10.73
CA ALA A 145 -17.02 6.05 9.95
C ALA A 145 -15.93 6.67 10.84
N ASP A 146 -16.30 7.50 11.80
CA ASP A 146 -15.35 8.13 12.73
C ASP A 146 -14.72 7.10 13.68
N ASP A 147 -15.51 6.17 14.24
CA ASP A 147 -14.99 5.10 15.10
C ASP A 147 -14.11 4.14 14.31
N THR A 148 -14.52 3.76 13.10
CA THR A 148 -13.70 2.92 12.21
C THR A 148 -12.36 3.57 11.90
N ALA A 149 -12.35 4.85 11.51
CA ALA A 149 -11.13 5.56 11.20
C ALA A 149 -10.20 5.72 12.42
N ALA A 150 -10.77 6.03 13.60
CA ALA A 150 -10.01 6.16 14.84
C ALA A 150 -9.33 4.83 15.21
N GLU A 151 -10.08 3.72 15.19
CA GLU A 151 -9.53 2.40 15.47
C GLU A 151 -8.40 2.01 14.50
N MET A 152 -8.60 2.23 13.19
CA MET A 152 -7.58 1.93 12.20
C MET A 152 -6.30 2.76 12.43
N VAL A 153 -6.44 4.05 12.74
CA VAL A 153 -5.29 4.90 13.09
C VAL A 153 -4.57 4.39 14.32
N ASP A 154 -5.31 3.96 15.36
CA ASP A 154 -4.71 3.40 16.57
C ASP A 154 -3.89 2.14 16.26
N LEU A 155 -4.43 1.20 15.51
CA LEU A 155 -3.74 -0.04 15.12
C LEU A 155 -2.49 0.25 14.28
N LEU A 156 -2.60 1.13 13.29
CA LEU A 156 -1.49 1.52 12.44
C LEU A 156 -0.40 2.26 13.24
N CYS A 157 -0.78 3.13 14.19
CA CYS A 157 0.18 3.78 15.09
C CYS A 157 0.85 2.78 16.05
N GLN A 158 0.14 1.79 16.55
CA GLN A 158 0.75 0.73 17.37
C GLN A 158 1.81 -0.07 16.61
N GLN A 159 1.59 -0.28 15.31
CA GLN A 159 2.56 -0.96 14.45
C GLN A 159 3.76 -0.08 14.11
N LEU A 160 3.51 1.14 13.64
CA LEU A 160 4.55 2.06 13.15
C LEU A 160 5.31 2.76 14.27
N LYS A 161 4.66 2.98 15.43
CA LYS A 161 5.20 3.68 16.62
C LYS A 161 5.75 5.07 16.30
N PRO A 162 4.98 5.91 15.57
CA PRO A 162 5.43 7.24 15.23
C PRO A 162 5.59 8.12 16.47
N LYS A 163 6.51 9.08 16.40
CA LYS A 163 6.77 10.07 17.45
C LYS A 163 6.18 11.43 17.05
N ALA A 164 5.79 12.23 18.03
CA ALA A 164 5.35 13.60 17.78
C ALA A 164 6.40 14.36 16.93
N GLY A 165 5.94 15.03 15.89
CA GLY A 165 6.78 15.70 14.90
C GLY A 165 7.12 14.87 13.67
N ASP A 166 6.91 13.56 13.68
CA ASP A 166 7.18 12.70 12.49
C ASP A 166 6.31 13.13 11.31
N LYS A 167 6.92 13.07 10.12
CA LYS A 167 6.28 13.34 8.84
C LYS A 167 5.61 12.10 8.32
N MET A 168 4.29 12.19 8.10
CA MET A 168 3.45 11.05 7.76
C MET A 168 2.92 11.14 6.33
N MET A 169 2.81 9.98 5.70
CA MET A 169 1.89 9.76 4.59
C MET A 169 0.58 9.19 5.13
N LEU A 170 -0.55 9.70 4.61
CA LEU A 170 -1.88 9.16 4.84
C LEU A 170 -2.59 8.98 3.51
N ILE A 171 -2.92 7.75 3.15
CA ILE A 171 -3.71 7.44 1.95
C ILE A 171 -4.95 6.67 2.35
N ILE A 172 -6.09 7.08 1.81
CA ILE A 172 -7.33 6.30 1.86
C ILE A 172 -7.59 5.76 0.46
N ASN A 173 -7.49 4.46 0.34
CA ASN A 173 -7.66 3.72 -0.91
C ASN A 173 -9.04 3.06 -0.95
N GLY A 174 -9.92 3.48 -1.86
CA GLY A 174 -11.18 2.81 -2.12
C GLY A 174 -10.97 1.44 -2.77
N VAL A 175 -11.87 0.50 -2.51
CA VAL A 175 -11.81 -0.85 -3.08
C VAL A 175 -13.01 -1.18 -3.99
N GLY A 176 -13.63 -0.14 -4.55
CA GLY A 176 -14.55 -0.23 -5.68
C GLY A 176 -15.95 0.33 -5.43
N ALA A 177 -16.59 0.08 -4.29
CA ALA A 177 -17.97 0.53 -4.06
C ALA A 177 -18.11 1.68 -3.06
N THR A 178 -17.07 2.02 -2.30
CA THR A 178 -17.09 3.15 -1.38
C THR A 178 -16.84 4.44 -2.15
N THR A 179 -17.78 5.36 -2.10
CA THR A 179 -17.70 6.59 -2.88
C THR A 179 -16.58 7.52 -2.40
N HIS A 180 -16.12 8.38 -3.30
CA HIS A 180 -15.09 9.38 -2.96
C HIS A 180 -15.52 10.30 -1.80
N MET A 181 -16.81 10.58 -1.69
CA MET A 181 -17.37 11.37 -0.59
C MET A 181 -17.21 10.65 0.75
N GLU A 182 -17.53 9.35 0.80
CA GLU A 182 -17.37 8.52 2.01
C GLU A 182 -15.90 8.38 2.40
N LEU A 183 -15.01 8.17 1.42
CA LEU A 183 -13.56 8.13 1.66
C LEU A 183 -13.03 9.44 2.24
N ASN A 184 -13.58 10.59 1.85
CA ASN A 184 -13.22 11.88 2.45
C ASN A 184 -13.68 12.02 3.91
N ILE A 185 -14.80 11.41 4.28
CA ILE A 185 -15.25 11.38 5.68
C ILE A 185 -14.25 10.60 6.55
N ILE A 186 -13.80 9.43 6.07
CA ILE A 186 -12.76 8.64 6.71
C ILE A 186 -11.45 9.43 6.82
N PHE A 187 -11.01 10.03 5.71
CA PHE A 187 -9.78 10.83 5.70
C PHE A 187 -9.81 11.97 6.72
N ARG A 188 -10.91 12.71 6.76
CA ARG A 188 -11.10 13.81 7.71
C ARG A 188 -10.85 13.38 9.15
N LYS A 189 -11.41 12.22 9.55
CA LYS A 189 -11.24 11.70 10.92
C LYS A 189 -9.81 11.22 11.14
N ALA A 190 -9.27 10.40 10.23
CA ALA A 190 -7.91 9.91 10.32
C ALA A 190 -6.87 11.04 10.42
N TYR A 191 -7.04 12.08 9.59
CA TYR A 191 -6.18 13.27 9.64
C TYR A 191 -6.20 13.95 11.01
N LYS A 192 -7.40 14.18 11.58
CA LYS A 192 -7.54 14.79 12.92
C LYS A 192 -6.93 13.92 14.02
N GLU A 193 -7.03 12.61 13.92
CA GLU A 193 -6.40 11.68 14.85
C GLU A 193 -4.87 11.76 14.81
N LEU A 194 -4.28 11.89 13.63
CA LEU A 194 -2.84 12.07 13.48
C LEU A 194 -2.38 13.44 14.00
N GLU A 195 -3.10 14.49 13.66
CA GLU A 195 -2.83 15.85 14.14
C GLU A 195 -2.89 15.95 15.68
N ALA A 196 -3.89 15.32 16.30
CA ALA A 196 -4.02 15.27 17.76
C ALA A 196 -2.86 14.55 18.46
N ARG A 197 -2.16 13.65 17.75
CA ARG A 197 -0.94 12.98 18.20
C ARG A 197 0.34 13.77 17.92
N GLY A 198 0.21 14.99 17.37
CA GLY A 198 1.35 15.82 17.00
C GLY A 198 2.10 15.34 15.75
N LEU A 199 1.47 14.50 14.92
CA LEU A 199 2.03 14.00 13.67
C LEU A 199 1.72 14.93 12.50
N GLN A 200 2.65 15.04 11.55
CA GLN A 200 2.54 15.96 10.42
C GLN A 200 2.21 15.21 9.13
N VAL A 201 0.98 15.27 8.66
CA VAL A 201 0.62 14.66 7.36
C VAL A 201 1.16 15.55 6.23
N VAL A 202 2.25 15.12 5.60
CA VAL A 202 2.95 15.87 4.53
C VAL A 202 2.65 15.32 3.13
N VAL A 203 2.20 14.08 3.01
CA VAL A 203 1.76 13.44 1.77
C VAL A 203 0.40 12.80 2.03
N SER A 204 -0.58 13.07 1.18
CA SER A 204 -1.90 12.45 1.30
C SER A 204 -2.55 12.20 -0.06
N ARG A 205 -3.37 11.15 -0.14
CA ARG A 205 -4.25 10.86 -1.28
C ARG A 205 -5.54 10.21 -0.83
N ILE A 206 -6.59 10.45 -1.60
CA ILE A 206 -7.88 9.77 -1.49
C ILE A 206 -8.21 9.32 -2.91
N GLN A 207 -8.08 8.03 -3.18
CA GLN A 207 -8.15 7.52 -4.55
C GLN A 207 -8.32 6.00 -4.54
N GLU A 208 -8.81 5.42 -5.63
CA GLU A 208 -8.74 3.98 -5.89
C GLU A 208 -7.43 3.67 -6.62
N ILE A 209 -6.44 3.14 -5.92
CA ILE A 209 -5.11 2.83 -6.43
C ILE A 209 -4.80 1.33 -6.45
N LEU A 210 -5.52 0.55 -5.64
CA LEU A 210 -5.53 -0.90 -5.64
C LEU A 210 -6.93 -1.33 -5.22
N THR A 211 -7.72 -1.86 -6.13
CA THR A 211 -9.15 -2.09 -5.92
C THR A 211 -9.55 -3.55 -6.04
N VAL A 212 -10.72 -3.90 -5.51
CA VAL A 212 -11.36 -5.22 -5.56
C VAL A 212 -12.75 -5.04 -6.12
N GLN A 213 -12.89 -5.05 -7.44
CA GLN A 213 -14.19 -4.90 -8.12
C GLN A 213 -15.12 -3.87 -7.43
N GLU A 214 -16.29 -4.31 -6.92
CA GLU A 214 -17.27 -3.47 -6.23
C GLU A 214 -17.35 -3.76 -4.72
N GLN A 215 -16.26 -4.11 -4.07
CA GLN A 215 -16.24 -4.31 -2.61
C GLN A 215 -16.54 -2.99 -1.89
N ALA A 216 -17.51 -3.01 -0.96
CA ALA A 216 -17.71 -1.88 -0.08
C ALA A 216 -16.70 -1.92 1.06
N GLY A 217 -15.76 -0.99 1.04
CA GLY A 217 -14.65 -0.92 1.97
C GLY A 217 -13.57 0.04 1.50
N PHE A 218 -12.48 0.06 2.25
CA PHE A 218 -11.30 0.86 1.92
C PHE A 218 -10.06 0.29 2.62
N GLN A 219 -8.90 0.74 2.17
CA GLN A 219 -7.63 0.52 2.85
C GLN A 219 -7.09 1.86 3.36
N MET A 220 -6.57 1.87 4.58
CA MET A 220 -5.84 3.00 5.14
C MET A 220 -4.37 2.66 5.12
N ILE A 221 -3.58 3.47 4.43
CA ILE A 221 -2.12 3.33 4.32
C ILE A 221 -1.49 4.49 5.08
N MET A 222 -0.61 4.17 6.02
CA MET A 222 0.20 5.14 6.73
C MET A 222 1.68 4.79 6.58
N ALA A 223 2.52 5.82 6.47
CA ALA A 223 3.97 5.63 6.51
C ALA A 223 4.64 6.79 7.21
N ILE A 224 5.70 6.50 7.97
CA ILE A 224 6.66 7.50 8.44
C ILE A 224 7.63 7.76 7.28
N LEU A 225 7.75 9.01 6.86
CA LEU A 225 8.57 9.39 5.71
C LEU A 225 9.83 10.14 6.14
N ASP A 226 10.97 9.78 5.55
CA ASP A 226 12.17 10.61 5.53
C ASP A 226 12.10 11.67 4.41
N GLU A 227 13.07 12.58 4.38
CA GLU A 227 13.11 13.66 3.41
C GLU A 227 13.26 13.17 1.96
N ASP A 228 14.02 12.09 1.76
CA ASP A 228 14.22 11.49 0.44
C ASP A 228 12.89 10.95 -0.09
N HIS A 229 12.16 10.18 0.71
CA HIS A 229 10.86 9.63 0.32
C HIS A 229 9.86 10.75 0.01
N ILE A 230 9.84 11.83 0.82
CA ILE A 230 8.98 12.99 0.56
C ILE A 230 9.32 13.64 -0.77
N ASP A 231 10.59 13.84 -1.06
CA ASP A 231 11.05 14.47 -2.31
C ASP A 231 10.69 13.61 -3.52
N TYR A 232 10.92 12.29 -3.47
CA TYR A 232 10.52 11.36 -4.52
C TYR A 232 9.01 11.33 -4.76
N LEU A 233 8.20 11.41 -3.71
CA LEU A 233 6.75 11.39 -3.84
C LEU A 233 6.17 12.69 -4.40
N LYS A 234 6.75 13.85 -4.05
CA LYS A 234 6.18 15.17 -4.35
C LYS A 234 6.80 15.86 -5.53
N ASN A 235 8.12 15.81 -5.67
CA ASN A 235 8.86 16.73 -6.52
C ASN A 235 9.54 16.04 -7.71
N LYS A 236 9.98 14.81 -7.54
CA LYS A 236 10.77 14.15 -8.57
C LYS A 236 9.90 13.53 -9.66
N ARG A 237 10.42 13.61 -10.89
CA ARG A 237 9.75 13.01 -12.05
C ARG A 237 9.64 11.50 -11.89
N ALA A 238 8.47 10.95 -12.12
CA ALA A 238 8.24 9.54 -12.39
C ALA A 238 6.87 9.36 -13.04
N ASP A 239 6.77 8.41 -13.93
CA ASP A 239 5.52 7.93 -14.49
C ASP A 239 5.20 6.58 -13.84
N ALA A 240 4.59 6.64 -12.67
CA ALA A 240 4.16 5.46 -11.91
C ALA A 240 2.64 5.31 -11.99
N PRO A 241 2.11 4.08 -11.97
CA PRO A 241 0.66 3.87 -11.92
C PRO A 241 0.01 4.71 -10.81
N TYR A 242 -1.05 5.42 -11.16
CA TYR A 242 -1.82 6.30 -10.27
C TYR A 242 -1.03 7.44 -9.62
N TRP A 243 0.24 7.61 -9.92
CA TRP A 243 1.10 8.63 -9.31
C TRP A 243 2.14 9.19 -10.27
N THR A 244 1.68 9.83 -11.32
CA THR A 244 2.58 10.49 -12.27
C THR A 244 2.96 11.89 -11.78
N THR A 245 4.25 12.21 -11.83
CA THR A 245 4.79 13.55 -11.66
C THR A 245 5.64 13.88 -12.87
N ILE A 246 5.27 14.93 -13.59
CA ILE A 246 5.92 15.27 -14.87
C ILE A 246 7.25 16.02 -14.65
N GLY A 247 7.54 16.44 -13.44
CA GLY A 247 8.72 17.23 -13.09
C GLY A 247 8.59 18.68 -13.55
N LYS A 248 9.30 19.55 -12.89
CA LYS A 248 9.48 20.95 -13.33
C LYS A 248 10.68 21.03 -14.25
#